data_a8674081ff18e2753dde9ab08f473794
#
_entry.id   a8674081ff18e2753dde9ab08f473794
#
_cell.length_a   1.000
_cell.length_b   1.000
_cell.length_c   1.000
_cell.angle_alpha   90.00
_cell.angle_beta   90.00
_cell.angle_gamma   90.00
#
_symmetry.space_group_name_H-M   'P 1'
#
loop_
_entity.id
_entity.type
_entity.pdbx_description
1 polymer ?
#
loop_
_entity_poly.entity_id
_entity_poly.type
_entity_poly.pdbx_seq_one_letter_code
_entity_poly.pdbx_strand_id
1 'polypeptide(L)'
;MALPTLSHQEKCSVCGATFSATMRHCPTCKTDAGAPNVRRCRTDENLKVLLVRFEDSRMRVSGRGYSKEFNDLEAVTKEKSGVVVSMPAGVARKLFEDPNSLYANYENLVGANIRMPADSDNDQHRCAVGGLLFGSYANCIVYGTLSLTEEGLPTYGDVYCRLRSVTIDMRTSFLEANSYRFVRDHRIVPGDKLPTGHMACWRHRHSLVLAKLADSLSTGQTESDWQAILIHSDGQNRENDDFVEAHIYEGFDSNAIESLIAIPGKKLRKEDALDLEIAISKFKHLRGKTK
;
A
#
# COMPACT_ATOMS: atom_id res chain seq x y z
N MET A 1 6.60 -21.78 17.18
CA MET A 1 7.93 -21.12 17.11
C MET A 1 7.72 -19.62 17.25
N ALA A 2 8.34 -18.98 18.24
CA ALA A 2 8.28 -17.53 18.38
C ALA A 2 9.06 -16.89 17.21
N LEU A 3 8.41 -16.02 16.45
CA LEU A 3 9.06 -15.22 15.42
C LEU A 3 10.18 -14.39 16.08
N PRO A 4 11.39 -14.31 15.49
CA PRO A 4 12.44 -13.47 16.01
C PRO A 4 11.96 -12.03 16.00
N THR A 5 11.85 -11.43 17.16
CA THR A 5 11.53 -10.02 17.34
C THR A 5 12.61 -9.19 16.66
N LEU A 6 12.23 -8.39 15.68
CA LEU A 6 13.04 -7.28 15.20
C LEU A 6 13.29 -6.37 16.41
N SER A 7 14.42 -6.55 17.08
CA SER A 7 14.77 -5.88 18.35
C SER A 7 15.28 -4.45 18.12
N HIS A 8 14.84 -3.80 17.04
CA HIS A 8 15.22 -2.42 16.79
C HIS A 8 14.52 -1.52 17.80
N GLN A 9 15.32 -0.80 18.57
CA GLN A 9 14.84 0.12 19.59
C GLN A 9 15.02 1.56 19.10
N GLU A 10 14.08 2.41 19.46
CA GLU A 10 14.08 3.85 19.19
C GLU A 10 14.01 4.62 20.51
N LYS A 11 14.47 5.89 20.48
CA LYS A 11 14.31 6.79 21.61
C LYS A 11 13.08 7.67 21.41
N CYS A 12 12.27 7.81 22.44
CA CYS A 12 11.16 8.74 22.44
C CYS A 12 11.66 10.17 22.36
N SER A 13 11.16 10.95 21.41
CA SER A 13 11.53 12.35 21.22
C SER A 13 11.07 13.27 22.37
N VAL A 14 10.14 12.82 23.20
CA VAL A 14 9.54 13.60 24.29
C VAL A 14 10.19 13.28 25.64
N CYS A 15 10.31 12.00 26.00
CA CYS A 15 10.83 11.63 27.34
C CYS A 15 12.18 10.92 27.30
N GLY A 16 12.76 10.67 26.12
CA GLY A 16 14.04 10.00 25.96
C GLY A 16 14.04 8.50 26.25
N ALA A 17 12.92 7.93 26.71
CA ALA A 17 12.82 6.50 27.01
C ALA A 17 12.99 5.65 25.75
N THR A 18 13.71 4.56 25.89
CA THR A 18 13.88 3.58 24.81
C THR A 18 12.65 2.69 24.70
N PHE A 19 12.16 2.44 23.48
CA PHE A 19 11.01 1.59 23.21
C PHE A 19 11.18 0.81 21.90
N SER A 20 10.37 -0.22 21.68
CA SER A 20 10.43 -1.01 20.46
C SER A 20 9.97 -0.18 19.25
N ALA A 21 10.72 -0.21 18.16
CA ALA A 21 10.37 0.41 16.89
C ALA A 21 9.04 -0.11 16.29
N THR A 22 8.52 -1.23 16.78
CA THR A 22 7.23 -1.79 16.36
C THR A 22 6.02 -1.17 17.08
N MET A 23 6.24 -0.36 18.11
CA MET A 23 5.17 0.27 18.89
C MET A 23 4.85 1.66 18.32
N ARG A 24 3.56 2.00 18.24
CA ARG A 24 3.12 3.34 17.85
C ARG A 24 3.28 4.36 18.98
N HIS A 25 3.01 3.95 20.21
CA HIS A 25 3.05 4.83 21.38
C HIS A 25 4.23 4.51 22.29
N CYS A 26 4.87 5.54 22.81
CA CYS A 26 5.87 5.38 23.85
C CYS A 26 5.24 4.72 25.11
N PRO A 27 5.76 3.61 25.63
CA PRO A 27 5.16 2.95 26.79
C PRO A 27 5.30 3.77 28.08
N THR A 28 6.28 4.69 28.15
CA THR A 28 6.55 5.53 29.33
C THR A 28 5.66 6.77 29.38
N CYS A 29 5.67 7.61 28.34
CA CYS A 29 4.91 8.88 28.35
C CYS A 29 3.64 8.86 27.49
N LYS A 30 3.32 7.73 26.83
CA LYS A 30 2.15 7.53 25.98
C LYS A 30 2.09 8.41 24.74
N THR A 31 3.11 9.22 24.45
CA THR A 31 3.16 10.04 23.24
C THR A 31 3.07 9.17 22.00
N ASP A 32 2.27 9.60 21.02
CA ASP A 32 2.22 8.98 19.69
C ASP A 32 3.54 9.26 18.95
N ALA A 33 4.31 8.22 18.72
CA ALA A 33 5.55 8.29 17.96
C ALA A 33 5.34 8.17 16.45
N GLY A 34 4.10 7.96 16.00
CA GLY A 34 3.70 7.72 14.63
C GLY A 34 3.73 6.24 14.23
N ALA A 35 3.20 5.96 13.05
CA ALA A 35 3.07 4.59 12.53
C ALA A 35 4.45 3.93 12.34
N PRO A 36 4.67 2.70 12.83
CA PRO A 36 5.96 2.02 12.77
C PRO A 36 6.52 1.84 11.35
N ASN A 37 5.67 1.48 10.39
CA ASN A 37 6.03 1.33 8.99
C ASN A 37 6.53 2.65 8.39
N VAL A 38 5.93 3.79 8.74
CA VAL A 38 6.34 5.13 8.26
C VAL A 38 7.65 5.56 8.90
N ARG A 39 7.83 5.35 10.22
CA ARG A 39 9.10 5.68 10.89
C ARG A 39 10.27 4.92 10.29
N ARG A 40 10.07 3.63 9.97
CA ARG A 40 11.08 2.82 9.31
C ARG A 40 11.53 3.41 7.96
N CYS A 41 10.59 3.93 7.15
CA CYS A 41 10.93 4.57 5.88
C CYS A 41 11.68 5.89 6.05
N ARG A 42 11.55 6.54 7.22
CA ARG A 42 12.18 7.84 7.54
C ARG A 42 13.55 7.72 8.21
N THR A 43 14.07 6.50 8.41
CA THR A 43 15.44 6.36 8.91
C THR A 43 16.44 6.99 7.93
N ASP A 44 17.46 7.65 8.46
CA ASP A 44 18.49 8.32 7.65
C ASP A 44 19.13 7.37 6.64
N GLU A 45 19.37 6.11 7.06
CA GLU A 45 19.94 5.08 6.22
C GLU A 45 19.06 4.79 5.00
N ASN A 46 17.75 4.50 5.21
CA ASN A 46 16.82 4.21 4.12
C ASN A 46 16.61 5.41 3.20
N LEU A 47 16.41 6.61 3.79
CA LEU A 47 16.13 7.81 3.02
C LEU A 47 17.31 8.22 2.16
N LYS A 48 18.54 8.16 2.70
CA LYS A 48 19.77 8.46 1.94
C LYS A 48 19.90 7.57 0.72
N VAL A 49 19.73 6.25 0.88
CA VAL A 49 19.85 5.31 -0.23
C VAL A 49 18.72 5.52 -1.26
N LEU A 50 17.48 5.76 -0.82
CA LEU A 50 16.37 6.08 -1.74
C LEU A 50 16.65 7.32 -2.58
N LEU A 51 17.14 8.39 -1.96
CA LEU A 51 17.44 9.63 -2.68
C LEU A 51 18.63 9.49 -3.64
N VAL A 52 19.63 8.70 -3.29
CA VAL A 52 20.73 8.36 -4.22
C VAL A 52 20.19 7.59 -5.43
N ARG A 53 19.37 6.55 -5.22
CA ARG A 53 18.73 5.80 -6.30
C ARG A 53 17.87 6.68 -7.22
N PHE A 54 17.15 7.63 -6.63
CA PHE A 54 16.34 8.61 -7.36
C PHE A 54 17.20 9.52 -8.25
N GLU A 55 18.29 10.07 -7.72
CA GLU A 55 19.19 10.94 -8.51
C GLU A 55 19.94 10.15 -9.59
N ASP A 56 20.40 8.94 -9.30
CA ASP A 56 21.00 8.04 -10.31
C ASP A 56 20.01 7.73 -11.45
N SER A 57 18.73 7.53 -11.11
CA SER A 57 17.67 7.33 -12.09
C SER A 57 17.45 8.56 -12.95
N ARG A 58 17.45 9.74 -12.35
CA ARG A 58 17.37 11.04 -13.07
C ARG A 58 18.51 11.18 -14.07
N MET A 59 19.75 10.90 -13.63
CA MET A 59 20.92 10.98 -14.53
C MET A 59 20.83 9.98 -15.68
N ARG A 60 20.46 8.73 -15.41
CA ARG A 60 20.30 7.71 -16.47
C ARG A 60 19.23 8.09 -17.49
N VAL A 61 18.08 8.57 -17.03
CA VAL A 61 16.98 9.02 -17.90
C VAL A 61 17.37 10.23 -18.72
N SER A 62 18.06 11.19 -18.09
CA SER A 62 18.60 12.37 -18.80
C SER A 62 19.59 11.99 -19.87
N GLY A 63 20.49 11.05 -19.61
CA GLY A 63 21.45 10.53 -20.59
C GLY A 63 20.79 9.84 -21.79
N ARG A 64 19.54 9.34 -21.63
CA ARG A 64 18.71 8.78 -22.72
C ARG A 64 17.83 9.83 -23.42
N GLY A 65 17.80 11.07 -22.96
CA GLY A 65 17.01 12.15 -23.56
C GLY A 65 15.56 12.26 -23.06
N TYR A 66 15.18 11.58 -21.98
CA TYR A 66 13.80 11.53 -21.47
C TYR A 66 13.60 12.36 -20.18
N SER A 67 14.35 13.42 -20.01
CA SER A 67 14.26 14.32 -18.84
C SER A 67 12.87 14.91 -18.65
N LYS A 68 12.17 15.22 -19.76
CA LYS A 68 10.82 15.77 -19.71
C LYS A 68 9.86 14.77 -19.11
N GLU A 69 9.84 13.53 -19.60
CA GLU A 69 8.97 12.44 -19.12
C GLU A 69 9.24 12.11 -17.66
N PHE A 70 10.51 12.15 -17.23
CA PHE A 70 10.89 11.97 -15.84
C PHE A 70 10.30 13.07 -14.94
N ASN A 71 10.42 14.33 -15.32
CA ASN A 71 9.92 15.46 -14.55
C ASN A 71 8.38 15.48 -14.53
N ASP A 72 7.73 15.16 -15.65
CA ASP A 72 6.28 15.09 -15.74
C ASP A 72 5.72 13.94 -14.88
N LEU A 73 6.34 12.76 -14.91
CA LEU A 73 5.96 11.65 -14.02
C LEU A 73 6.18 12.00 -12.56
N GLU A 74 7.26 12.72 -12.23
CA GLU A 74 7.50 13.20 -10.86
C GLU A 74 6.36 14.11 -10.39
N ALA A 75 5.98 15.10 -11.21
CA ALA A 75 4.91 16.03 -10.91
C ALA A 75 3.57 15.30 -10.74
N VAL A 76 3.19 14.46 -11.70
CA VAL A 76 1.95 13.68 -11.67
C VAL A 76 1.90 12.77 -10.44
N THR A 77 3.02 12.10 -10.10
CA THR A 77 3.07 11.24 -8.92
C THR A 77 2.88 12.04 -7.62
N LYS A 78 3.47 13.22 -7.51
CA LYS A 78 3.29 14.11 -6.35
C LYS A 78 1.86 14.61 -6.21
N GLU A 79 1.22 14.98 -7.31
CA GLU A 79 -0.07 15.67 -7.31
C GLU A 79 -1.26 14.71 -7.33
N LYS A 80 -1.19 13.66 -8.16
CA LYS A 80 -2.35 12.83 -8.47
C LYS A 80 -2.31 11.44 -7.85
N SER A 81 -1.11 10.91 -7.49
CA SER A 81 -1.06 9.55 -6.99
C SER A 81 -1.77 9.40 -5.64
N GLY A 82 -2.48 8.30 -5.51
CA GLY A 82 -3.20 7.92 -4.31
C GLY A 82 -3.12 6.41 -4.07
N VAL A 83 -3.71 5.96 -2.99
CA VAL A 83 -3.78 4.53 -2.67
C VAL A 83 -5.14 3.99 -3.08
N VAL A 84 -5.11 2.89 -3.82
CA VAL A 84 -6.30 2.11 -4.19
C VAL A 84 -6.21 0.75 -3.49
N VAL A 85 -7.30 0.39 -2.81
CA VAL A 85 -7.50 -0.93 -2.21
C VAL A 85 -8.52 -1.69 -3.04
N SER A 86 -8.13 -2.85 -3.56
CA SER A 86 -9.06 -3.76 -4.22
C SER A 86 -9.70 -4.66 -3.19
N MET A 87 -11.03 -4.76 -3.18
CA MET A 87 -11.74 -5.59 -2.20
C MET A 87 -12.91 -6.36 -2.83
N PRO A 88 -13.31 -7.52 -2.24
CA PRO A 88 -14.52 -8.22 -2.65
C PRO A 88 -15.78 -7.37 -2.47
N ALA A 89 -16.76 -7.54 -3.35
CA ALA A 89 -18.02 -6.80 -3.32
C ALA A 89 -18.76 -6.92 -1.99
N GLY A 90 -18.83 -8.13 -1.42
CA GLY A 90 -19.48 -8.36 -0.11
C GLY A 90 -18.78 -7.65 1.05
N VAL A 91 -17.44 -7.48 0.98
CA VAL A 91 -16.68 -6.70 1.98
C VAL A 91 -16.98 -5.20 1.83
N ALA A 92 -16.99 -4.70 0.59
CA ALA A 92 -17.37 -3.31 0.31
C ALA A 92 -18.79 -3.01 0.80
N ARG A 93 -19.75 -3.89 0.51
CA ARG A 93 -21.13 -3.78 1.03
C ARG A 93 -21.16 -3.63 2.54
N LYS A 94 -20.54 -4.53 3.29
CA LYS A 94 -20.51 -4.48 4.77
C LYS A 94 -19.90 -3.18 5.28
N LEU A 95 -18.84 -2.68 4.65
CA LEU A 95 -18.18 -1.43 5.02
C LEU A 95 -19.11 -0.21 4.90
N PHE A 96 -20.02 -0.21 3.93
CA PHE A 96 -20.97 0.89 3.73
C PHE A 96 -22.32 0.70 4.44
N GLU A 97 -22.65 -0.52 4.87
CA GLU A 97 -23.88 -0.79 5.60
C GLU A 97 -23.79 -0.40 7.08
N ASP A 98 -22.63 -0.58 7.70
CA ASP A 98 -22.39 -0.25 9.11
C ASP A 98 -21.36 0.89 9.23
N PRO A 99 -21.77 2.06 9.76
CA PRO A 99 -20.86 3.21 9.96
C PRO A 99 -19.69 2.92 10.91
N ASN A 100 -19.81 1.90 11.77
CA ASN A 100 -18.75 1.48 12.69
C ASN A 100 -17.86 0.39 12.10
N SER A 101 -18.16 -0.07 10.89
CA SER A 101 -17.36 -1.09 10.20
C SER A 101 -16.00 -0.54 9.80
N LEU A 102 -14.96 -1.34 10.07
CA LEU A 102 -13.59 -1.05 9.66
C LEU A 102 -13.12 -2.07 8.64
N TYR A 103 -12.56 -1.59 7.55
CA TYR A 103 -11.73 -2.43 6.70
C TYR A 103 -10.37 -2.61 7.38
N ALA A 104 -10.05 -3.84 7.72
CA ALA A 104 -8.82 -4.22 8.40
C ALA A 104 -7.98 -5.14 7.48
N ASN A 105 -6.87 -5.63 7.99
CA ASN A 105 -6.10 -6.62 7.25
C ASN A 105 -6.89 -7.92 7.05
N TYR A 106 -6.39 -8.78 6.16
CA TYR A 106 -7.07 -10.00 5.78
C TYR A 106 -7.36 -10.94 6.96
N GLU A 107 -6.37 -11.15 7.84
CA GLU A 107 -6.50 -12.05 8.99
C GLU A 107 -7.57 -11.56 9.97
N ASN A 108 -7.64 -10.26 10.21
CA ASN A 108 -8.66 -9.66 11.06
C ASN A 108 -10.05 -9.75 10.43
N LEU A 109 -10.18 -9.56 9.11
CA LEU A 109 -11.46 -9.71 8.41
C LEU A 109 -11.97 -11.16 8.43
N VAL A 110 -11.08 -12.13 8.28
CA VAL A 110 -11.42 -13.57 8.38
C VAL A 110 -11.78 -13.92 9.82
N GLY A 111 -11.00 -13.50 10.81
CA GLY A 111 -11.29 -13.73 12.22
C GLY A 111 -12.61 -13.12 12.70
N ALA A 112 -13.04 -12.00 12.11
CA ALA A 112 -14.33 -11.37 12.36
C ALA A 112 -15.49 -11.95 11.52
N ASN A 113 -15.28 -13.00 10.72
CA ASN A 113 -16.25 -13.55 9.77
C ASN A 113 -16.80 -12.54 8.74
N ILE A 114 -16.06 -11.48 8.46
CA ILE A 114 -16.39 -10.48 7.44
C ILE A 114 -15.98 -10.97 6.06
N ARG A 115 -14.92 -11.78 6.00
CA ARG A 115 -14.37 -12.37 4.77
C ARG A 115 -14.20 -13.87 4.93
N MET A 116 -14.53 -14.62 3.87
CA MET A 116 -14.23 -16.05 3.82
C MET A 116 -12.71 -16.25 3.67
N PRO A 117 -12.15 -17.30 4.32
CA PRO A 117 -10.78 -17.70 4.09
C PRO A 117 -10.55 -17.99 2.61
N ALA A 118 -9.36 -17.58 2.12
CA ALA A 118 -8.90 -17.96 0.79
C ALA A 118 -8.25 -19.36 0.85
N ASP A 119 -7.47 -19.70 -0.16
CA ASP A 119 -6.69 -20.93 -0.18
C ASP A 119 -5.62 -20.91 0.94
N SER A 120 -5.49 -22.05 1.64
CA SER A 120 -4.60 -22.18 2.80
C SER A 120 -3.14 -21.83 2.52
N ASP A 121 -2.64 -22.15 1.31
CA ASP A 121 -1.26 -21.91 0.95
C ASP A 121 -0.98 -20.41 0.75
N ASN A 122 -1.88 -19.70 0.08
CA ASN A 122 -1.81 -18.25 -0.07
C ASN A 122 -1.87 -17.51 1.26
N ASP A 123 -2.67 -18.01 2.20
CA ASP A 123 -2.82 -17.39 3.51
C ASP A 123 -1.55 -17.59 4.37
N GLN A 124 -0.94 -18.76 4.32
CA GLN A 124 0.32 -19.04 5.00
C GLN A 124 1.46 -18.18 4.44
N HIS A 125 1.57 -18.06 3.12
CA HIS A 125 2.57 -17.19 2.47
C HIS A 125 2.40 -15.73 2.87
N ARG A 126 1.17 -15.23 2.93
CA ARG A 126 0.88 -13.85 3.32
C ARG A 126 1.29 -13.58 4.77
N CYS A 127 0.93 -14.47 5.71
CA CYS A 127 1.36 -14.36 7.11
C CYS A 127 2.88 -14.39 7.25
N ALA A 128 3.56 -15.28 6.53
CA ALA A 128 5.01 -15.38 6.56
C ALA A 128 5.69 -14.10 6.05
N VAL A 129 5.27 -13.61 4.88
CA VAL A 129 5.79 -12.38 4.28
C VAL A 129 5.51 -11.16 5.16
N GLY A 130 4.28 -11.03 5.67
CA GLY A 130 3.93 -9.96 6.62
C GLY A 130 4.80 -9.99 7.88
N GLY A 131 5.05 -11.18 8.44
CA GLY A 131 5.94 -11.37 9.57
C GLY A 131 7.39 -10.94 9.29
N LEU A 132 7.92 -11.25 8.10
CA LEU A 132 9.25 -10.82 7.67
C LEU A 132 9.36 -9.30 7.52
N LEU A 133 8.35 -8.67 6.94
CA LEU A 133 8.37 -7.23 6.66
C LEU A 133 8.03 -6.38 7.89
N PHE A 134 7.09 -6.80 8.73
CA PHE A 134 6.51 -5.96 9.78
C PHE A 134 6.63 -6.54 11.19
N GLY A 135 7.04 -7.79 11.33
CA GLY A 135 7.19 -8.43 12.64
C GLY A 135 5.88 -8.40 13.43
N SER A 136 5.94 -7.91 14.67
CA SER A 136 4.81 -7.94 15.62
C SER A 136 3.62 -7.06 15.25
N TYR A 137 3.76 -6.13 14.28
CA TYR A 137 2.64 -5.28 13.84
C TYR A 137 2.10 -5.64 12.45
N ALA A 138 2.47 -6.80 11.91
CA ALA A 138 1.98 -7.28 10.61
C ALA A 138 0.45 -7.27 10.52
N ASN A 139 -0.22 -7.67 11.60
CA ASN A 139 -1.70 -7.69 11.68
C ASN A 139 -2.34 -6.30 11.68
N CYS A 140 -1.56 -5.24 11.83
CA CYS A 140 -2.04 -3.87 11.73
C CYS A 140 -1.91 -3.31 10.31
N ILE A 141 -1.31 -4.04 9.36
CA ILE A 141 -1.06 -3.53 8.02
C ILE A 141 -2.19 -3.91 7.06
N VAL A 142 -2.78 -2.91 6.45
CA VAL A 142 -3.69 -3.04 5.31
C VAL A 142 -2.91 -2.76 4.04
N TYR A 143 -3.09 -3.64 3.05
CA TYR A 143 -2.38 -3.58 1.78
C TYR A 143 -3.22 -2.90 0.71
N GLY A 144 -2.57 -2.08 -0.10
CA GLY A 144 -3.13 -1.43 -1.28
C GLY A 144 -2.07 -1.23 -2.34
N THR A 145 -2.41 -0.52 -3.40
CA THR A 145 -1.46 -0.16 -4.46
C THR A 145 -1.40 1.35 -4.65
N LEU A 146 -0.22 1.88 -4.95
CA LEU A 146 -0.07 3.25 -5.41
C LEU A 146 -0.57 3.33 -6.86
N SER A 147 -1.45 4.28 -7.14
CA SER A 147 -2.05 4.47 -8.46
C SER A 147 -2.09 5.95 -8.82
N LEU A 148 -1.95 6.25 -10.11
CA LEU A 148 -2.16 7.59 -10.68
C LEU A 148 -3.63 7.86 -10.99
N THR A 149 -4.45 6.79 -11.05
CA THR A 149 -5.88 6.82 -11.37
C THR A 149 -6.72 6.26 -10.22
N GLU A 150 -7.98 5.92 -10.50
CA GLU A 150 -8.86 5.21 -9.57
C GLU A 150 -8.75 3.68 -9.69
N GLU A 151 -7.94 3.18 -10.62
CA GLU A 151 -7.75 1.76 -10.86
C GLU A 151 -6.67 1.17 -9.97
N GLY A 152 -6.88 -0.07 -9.57
CA GLY A 152 -5.96 -0.87 -8.76
C GLY A 152 -5.70 -2.23 -9.40
N LEU A 153 -5.48 -3.24 -8.56
CA LEU A 153 -5.17 -4.60 -8.99
C LEU A 153 -6.44 -5.43 -9.15
N PRO A 154 -6.78 -5.90 -10.36
CA PRO A 154 -8.00 -6.67 -10.61
C PRO A 154 -8.02 -8.06 -9.96
N THR A 155 -6.84 -8.60 -9.64
CA THR A 155 -6.64 -9.92 -9.03
C THR A 155 -7.07 -10.00 -7.56
N TYR A 156 -7.23 -8.85 -6.86
CA TYR A 156 -7.43 -8.83 -5.40
C TYR A 156 -8.86 -8.52 -4.95
N GLY A 157 -9.79 -8.22 -5.85
CA GLY A 157 -11.16 -7.88 -5.48
C GLY A 157 -12.11 -7.73 -6.65
N ASP A 158 -13.27 -7.16 -6.39
CA ASP A 158 -14.34 -6.91 -7.36
C ASP A 158 -14.57 -5.40 -7.57
N VAL A 159 -14.06 -4.61 -6.64
CA VAL A 159 -14.15 -3.15 -6.66
C VAL A 159 -12.81 -2.51 -6.34
N TYR A 160 -12.58 -1.34 -6.91
CA TYR A 160 -11.49 -0.44 -6.56
C TYR A 160 -12.01 0.63 -5.61
N CYS A 161 -11.35 0.79 -4.48
CA CYS A 161 -11.61 1.81 -3.47
C CYS A 161 -10.41 2.74 -3.39
N ARG A 162 -10.48 3.92 -3.99
CA ARG A 162 -9.46 4.95 -3.81
C ARG A 162 -9.65 5.61 -2.46
N LEU A 163 -8.58 5.75 -1.70
CA LEU A 163 -8.62 6.34 -0.37
C LEU A 163 -8.28 7.82 -0.41
N ARG A 164 -8.91 8.60 0.45
CA ARG A 164 -8.58 10.01 0.68
C ARG A 164 -7.19 10.12 1.31
N SER A 165 -6.29 10.79 0.65
CA SER A 165 -4.91 10.94 1.08
C SER A 165 -4.81 11.45 2.52
N VAL A 166 -5.61 12.47 2.87
CA VAL A 166 -5.62 13.10 4.21
C VAL A 166 -5.93 12.13 5.35
N THR A 167 -6.58 10.99 5.08
CA THR A 167 -6.91 10.00 6.11
C THR A 167 -5.83 8.95 6.33
N ILE A 168 -4.89 8.83 5.40
CA ILE A 168 -3.92 7.73 5.38
C ILE A 168 -2.44 8.16 5.24
N ASP A 169 -2.14 9.37 4.76
CA ASP A 169 -0.80 9.81 4.40
C ASP A 169 0.23 9.69 5.54
N MET A 170 -0.18 10.05 6.78
CA MET A 170 0.69 9.98 7.96
C MET A 170 0.96 8.56 8.47
N ARG A 171 0.23 7.56 7.96
CA ARG A 171 0.32 6.17 8.39
C ARG A 171 0.54 5.18 7.24
N THR A 172 0.88 5.69 6.05
CA THR A 172 1.15 4.89 4.86
C THR A 172 2.62 4.91 4.50
N SER A 173 3.19 3.74 4.30
CA SER A 173 4.47 3.51 3.64
C SER A 173 4.27 2.79 2.31
N PHE A 174 5.29 2.83 1.47
CA PHE A 174 5.30 2.19 0.16
C PHE A 174 6.52 1.29 0.02
N LEU A 175 6.34 0.15 -0.62
CA LEU A 175 7.39 -0.76 -1.05
C LEU A 175 7.40 -0.78 -2.58
N GLU A 176 8.58 -0.81 -3.20
CA GLU A 176 8.70 -0.68 -4.66
C GLU A 176 8.14 -1.85 -5.46
N ALA A 177 7.86 -2.98 -4.82
CA ALA A 177 7.31 -4.18 -5.45
C ALA A 177 6.24 -4.83 -4.56
N ASN A 178 5.50 -5.78 -5.10
CA ASN A 178 4.69 -6.71 -4.32
C ASN A 178 5.55 -7.35 -3.22
N SER A 179 5.06 -7.36 -1.99
CA SER A 179 5.76 -7.86 -0.81
C SER A 179 6.30 -9.29 -1.00
N TYR A 180 5.54 -10.19 -1.63
CA TYR A 180 5.97 -11.56 -1.92
C TYR A 180 7.15 -11.58 -2.87
N ARG A 181 7.09 -10.84 -3.99
CA ARG A 181 8.19 -10.72 -4.94
C ARG A 181 9.42 -10.10 -4.28
N PHE A 182 9.23 -9.05 -3.50
CA PHE A 182 10.32 -8.36 -2.81
C PHE A 182 11.09 -9.31 -1.88
N VAL A 183 10.37 -10.06 -1.05
CA VAL A 183 10.99 -11.03 -0.14
C VAL A 183 11.73 -12.13 -0.90
N ARG A 184 11.12 -12.67 -1.95
CA ARG A 184 11.71 -13.70 -2.80
C ARG A 184 12.96 -13.21 -3.53
N ASP A 185 12.86 -12.08 -4.21
CA ASP A 185 13.91 -11.56 -5.10
C ASP A 185 15.12 -11.08 -4.30
N HIS A 186 14.92 -10.55 -3.10
CA HIS A 186 15.98 -10.19 -2.16
C HIS A 186 16.39 -11.34 -1.23
N ARG A 187 15.77 -12.53 -1.34
CA ARG A 187 16.06 -13.73 -0.52
C ARG A 187 16.02 -13.47 0.97
N ILE A 188 15.04 -12.67 1.42
CA ILE A 188 14.91 -12.25 2.82
C ILE A 188 14.45 -13.43 3.67
N VAL A 189 15.21 -13.71 4.73
CA VAL A 189 14.87 -14.75 5.73
C VAL A 189 14.66 -14.13 7.12
N PRO A 190 14.05 -14.87 8.06
CA PRO A 190 13.84 -14.37 9.41
C PRO A 190 15.14 -13.90 10.07
N GLY A 191 15.14 -12.65 10.56
CA GLY A 191 16.31 -12.02 11.18
C GLY A 191 17.12 -11.11 10.28
N ASP A 192 16.88 -11.13 8.97
CA ASP A 192 17.55 -10.22 8.04
C ASP A 192 17.10 -8.78 8.24
N LYS A 193 18.01 -7.86 7.92
CA LYS A 193 17.64 -6.47 7.70
C LYS A 193 17.03 -6.31 6.31
N LEU A 194 15.93 -5.57 6.21
CA LEU A 194 15.38 -5.25 4.89
C LEU A 194 16.34 -4.38 4.08
N PRO A 195 16.46 -4.61 2.78
CA PRO A 195 17.21 -3.74 1.88
C PRO A 195 16.77 -2.28 2.01
N THR A 196 17.73 -1.38 2.18
CA THR A 196 17.48 0.06 2.29
C THR A 196 17.25 0.69 0.93
N GLY A 197 16.50 1.80 0.91
CA GLY A 197 16.23 2.54 -0.32
C GLY A 197 15.11 1.96 -1.20
N HIS A 198 14.43 0.90 -0.75
CA HIS A 198 13.32 0.25 -1.47
C HIS A 198 11.95 0.53 -0.83
N MET A 199 11.93 1.38 0.21
CA MET A 199 10.72 1.80 0.91
C MET A 199 10.65 3.32 1.00
N ALA A 200 9.44 3.88 0.94
CA ALA A 200 9.19 5.31 1.06
C ALA A 200 8.01 5.59 2.00
N CYS A 201 8.04 6.73 2.70
CA CYS A 201 6.84 7.30 3.27
C CYS A 201 6.09 8.14 2.21
N TRP A 202 4.89 8.61 2.53
CA TRP A 202 4.04 9.39 1.61
C TRP A 202 4.78 10.52 0.92
N ARG A 203 5.58 11.28 1.68
CA ARG A 203 6.34 12.43 1.16
C ARG A 203 7.31 12.06 0.04
N HIS A 204 7.91 10.87 0.10
CA HIS A 204 8.95 10.42 -0.83
C HIS A 204 8.46 9.33 -1.82
N ARG A 205 7.13 9.11 -1.94
CA ARG A 205 6.56 8.10 -2.83
C ARG A 205 6.97 8.31 -4.30
N HIS A 206 7.07 9.58 -4.73
CA HIS A 206 7.55 9.91 -6.07
C HIS A 206 8.99 9.47 -6.32
N SER A 207 9.87 9.61 -5.33
CA SER A 207 11.26 9.15 -5.46
C SER A 207 11.35 7.65 -5.64
N LEU A 208 10.48 6.89 -4.93
CA LEU A 208 10.39 5.44 -5.07
C LEU A 208 9.87 5.02 -6.45
N VAL A 209 8.80 5.66 -6.92
CA VAL A 209 8.22 5.42 -8.26
C VAL A 209 9.24 5.66 -9.36
N LEU A 210 9.94 6.79 -9.31
CA LEU A 210 10.93 7.15 -10.33
C LEU A 210 12.18 6.28 -10.26
N ALA A 211 12.63 5.89 -9.07
CA ALA A 211 13.72 4.93 -8.92
C ALA A 211 13.36 3.56 -9.53
N LYS A 212 12.09 3.14 -9.42
CA LYS A 212 11.58 1.89 -10.01
C LYS A 212 11.39 1.99 -11.51
N LEU A 213 10.73 3.04 -12.00
CA LEU A 213 10.22 3.10 -13.37
C LEU A 213 11.16 3.77 -14.37
N ALA A 214 12.29 4.32 -13.91
CA ALA A 214 13.23 5.06 -14.74
C ALA A 214 13.60 4.34 -16.04
N ASP A 215 13.85 3.04 -15.97
CA ASP A 215 14.31 2.27 -17.13
C ASP A 215 13.18 1.93 -18.12
N SER A 216 11.92 2.07 -17.70
CA SER A 216 10.69 1.90 -18.52
C SER A 216 10.21 3.19 -19.16
N LEU A 217 10.85 4.34 -18.88
CA LEU A 217 10.48 5.60 -19.51
C LEU A 217 10.96 5.69 -20.95
N SER A 218 10.09 6.20 -21.81
CA SER A 218 10.36 6.45 -23.24
C SER A 218 9.66 7.74 -23.70
N THR A 219 10.12 8.28 -24.84
CA THR A 219 9.60 9.53 -25.41
C THR A 219 8.10 9.47 -25.68
N GLY A 220 7.40 10.52 -25.30
CA GLY A 220 5.98 10.72 -25.62
C GLY A 220 5.00 9.94 -24.77
N GLN A 221 5.47 9.27 -23.69
CA GLN A 221 4.57 8.63 -22.73
C GLN A 221 3.64 9.64 -22.05
N THR A 222 2.41 9.19 -21.80
CA THR A 222 1.33 9.92 -21.14
C THR A 222 1.02 9.34 -19.77
N GLU A 223 0.11 9.95 -19.02
CA GLU A 223 -0.36 9.42 -17.73
C GLU A 223 -0.91 8.00 -17.83
N SER A 224 -1.59 7.66 -18.92
CA SER A 224 -2.11 6.30 -19.17
C SER A 224 -0.99 5.29 -19.32
N ASP A 225 0.09 5.65 -20.02
CA ASP A 225 1.26 4.78 -20.19
C ASP A 225 1.98 4.59 -18.85
N TRP A 226 2.13 5.66 -18.07
CA TRP A 226 2.74 5.60 -16.74
C TRP A 226 1.91 4.79 -15.76
N GLN A 227 0.58 4.88 -15.81
CA GLN A 227 -0.29 4.02 -15.01
C GLN A 227 -0.07 2.54 -15.36
N ALA A 228 0.04 2.20 -16.65
CA ALA A 228 0.24 0.83 -17.11
C ALA A 228 1.60 0.23 -16.70
N ILE A 229 2.67 1.05 -16.63
CA ILE A 229 3.97 0.59 -16.11
C ILE A 229 4.07 0.64 -14.58
N LEU A 230 3.27 1.47 -13.91
CA LEU A 230 3.21 1.52 -12.44
C LEU A 230 2.45 0.34 -11.85
N ILE A 231 1.38 -0.10 -12.53
CA ILE A 231 0.57 -1.25 -12.16
C ILE A 231 0.52 -2.20 -13.35
N HIS A 232 1.41 -3.20 -13.32
CA HIS A 232 1.40 -4.26 -14.31
C HIS A 232 0.77 -5.51 -13.71
N SER A 233 -0.37 -5.94 -14.24
CA SER A 233 -1.09 -7.14 -13.83
C SER A 233 -1.70 -7.83 -15.05
N ASP A 234 -1.54 -9.15 -15.13
CA ASP A 234 -2.22 -9.97 -16.14
C ASP A 234 -3.69 -10.28 -15.77
N GLY A 235 -4.12 -9.86 -14.59
CA GLY A 235 -5.46 -10.10 -14.06
C GLY A 235 -5.72 -11.55 -13.64
N GLN A 236 -4.73 -12.43 -13.68
CA GLN A 236 -4.86 -13.86 -13.42
C GLN A 236 -3.98 -14.33 -12.27
N ASN A 237 -2.68 -14.04 -12.32
CA ASN A 237 -1.74 -14.55 -11.34
C ASN A 237 -1.13 -13.41 -10.51
N ARG A 238 -1.46 -13.38 -9.22
CA ARG A 238 -0.96 -12.40 -8.24
C ARG A 238 0.57 -12.38 -8.09
N GLU A 239 1.23 -13.49 -8.35
CA GLU A 239 2.69 -13.57 -8.26
C GLU A 239 3.38 -12.78 -9.37
N ASN A 240 2.68 -12.59 -10.51
CA ASN A 240 3.16 -11.82 -11.65
C ASN A 240 2.86 -10.33 -11.53
N ASP A 241 1.98 -9.94 -10.60
CA ASP A 241 1.63 -8.54 -10.39
C ASP A 241 2.89 -7.75 -9.99
N ASP A 242 3.19 -6.69 -10.75
CA ASP A 242 4.26 -5.74 -10.45
C ASP A 242 3.68 -4.34 -10.26
N PHE A 243 3.84 -3.80 -9.06
CA PHE A 243 3.28 -2.52 -8.66
C PHE A 243 4.06 -1.95 -7.46
N VAL A 244 3.82 -0.70 -7.13
CA VAL A 244 4.27 -0.12 -5.86
C VAL A 244 3.21 -0.41 -4.81
N GLU A 245 3.56 -1.26 -3.84
CA GLU A 245 2.64 -1.69 -2.79
C GLU A 245 2.53 -0.64 -1.69
N ALA A 246 1.30 -0.32 -1.28
CA ALA A 246 1.02 0.57 -0.17
C ALA A 246 0.70 -0.22 1.10
N HIS A 247 1.30 0.17 2.21
CA HIS A 247 1.13 -0.42 3.53
C HIS A 247 0.52 0.62 4.46
N ILE A 248 -0.76 0.49 4.75
CA ILE A 248 -1.51 1.41 5.63
C ILE A 248 -1.51 0.82 7.04
N TYR A 249 -0.98 1.55 8.00
CA TYR A 249 -1.02 1.13 9.41
C TYR A 249 -2.42 1.36 9.97
N GLU A 250 -3.00 0.31 10.56
CA GLU A 250 -4.41 0.25 11.03
C GLU A 250 -5.45 0.33 9.92
N GLY A 251 -6.66 -0.13 10.23
CA GLY A 251 -7.80 -0.14 9.33
C GLY A 251 -8.35 1.25 9.00
N PHE A 252 -9.34 1.27 8.12
CA PHE A 252 -10.07 2.48 7.76
C PHE A 252 -11.57 2.20 7.63
N ASP A 253 -12.38 3.22 7.81
CA ASP A 253 -13.83 3.19 7.65
C ASP A 253 -14.28 3.69 6.26
N SER A 254 -15.58 3.68 6.01
CA SER A 254 -16.17 4.17 4.77
C SER A 254 -15.90 5.65 4.49
N ASN A 255 -15.60 6.47 5.51
CA ASN A 255 -15.29 7.89 5.34
C ASN A 255 -13.93 8.12 4.70
N ALA A 256 -13.02 7.17 4.84
CA ALA A 256 -11.72 7.23 4.18
C ALA A 256 -11.78 7.01 2.66
N ILE A 257 -12.89 6.51 2.12
CA ILE A 257 -13.00 6.19 0.69
C ILE A 257 -13.38 7.45 -0.09
N GLU A 258 -12.56 7.81 -1.06
CA GLU A 258 -12.77 8.94 -1.99
C GLU A 258 -13.66 8.54 -3.16
N SER A 259 -13.35 7.39 -3.80
CA SER A 259 -14.14 6.85 -4.90
C SER A 259 -14.26 5.33 -4.80
N LEU A 260 -15.33 4.81 -5.38
CA LEU A 260 -15.67 3.40 -5.43
C LEU A 260 -16.14 3.05 -6.84
N ILE A 261 -15.38 2.21 -7.55
CA ILE A 261 -15.68 1.80 -8.91
C ILE A 261 -15.62 0.28 -9.07
N ALA A 262 -16.52 -0.27 -9.88
CA ALA A 262 -16.46 -1.67 -10.29
C ALA A 262 -15.22 -1.92 -11.14
N ILE A 263 -14.62 -3.10 -11.01
CA ILE A 263 -13.50 -3.49 -11.88
C ILE A 263 -14.02 -3.69 -13.30
N PRO A 264 -13.53 -2.92 -14.29
CA PRO A 264 -14.00 -3.01 -15.66
C PRO A 264 -13.84 -4.41 -16.24
N GLY A 265 -14.88 -4.91 -16.92
CA GLY A 265 -14.85 -6.20 -17.61
C GLY A 265 -14.83 -7.45 -16.71
N LYS A 266 -14.80 -7.29 -15.39
CA LYS A 266 -14.82 -8.43 -14.47
C LYS A 266 -16.19 -9.07 -14.43
N LYS A 267 -16.26 -10.39 -14.71
CA LYS A 267 -17.48 -11.17 -14.58
C LYS A 267 -17.69 -11.54 -13.11
N LEU A 268 -18.79 -11.08 -12.54
CA LEU A 268 -19.18 -11.35 -11.16
C LEU A 268 -20.25 -12.45 -11.10
N ARG A 269 -20.30 -13.22 -10.02
CA ARG A 269 -21.44 -14.04 -9.67
C ARG A 269 -22.64 -13.13 -9.36
N LYS A 270 -23.86 -13.65 -9.46
CA LYS A 270 -25.09 -12.85 -9.21
C LYS A 270 -25.09 -12.19 -7.82
N GLU A 271 -24.63 -12.92 -6.82
CA GLU A 271 -24.52 -12.44 -5.43
C GLU A 271 -23.53 -11.29 -5.30
N ASP A 272 -22.32 -11.45 -5.87
CA ASP A 272 -21.28 -10.41 -5.83
C ASP A 272 -21.72 -9.16 -6.62
N ALA A 273 -22.47 -9.33 -7.72
CA ALA A 273 -23.02 -8.21 -8.49
C ALA A 273 -24.06 -7.43 -7.67
N LEU A 274 -24.95 -8.12 -6.95
CA LEU A 274 -25.91 -7.47 -6.06
C LEU A 274 -25.22 -6.74 -4.91
N ASP A 275 -24.22 -7.36 -4.27
CA ASP A 275 -23.43 -6.73 -3.22
C ASP A 275 -22.74 -5.47 -3.71
N LEU A 276 -22.22 -5.50 -4.94
CA LEU A 276 -21.59 -4.35 -5.58
C LEU A 276 -22.59 -3.20 -5.82
N GLU A 277 -23.77 -3.51 -6.35
CA GLU A 277 -24.83 -2.51 -6.57
C GLU A 277 -25.24 -1.84 -5.26
N ILE A 278 -25.41 -2.62 -4.19
CA ILE A 278 -25.73 -2.09 -2.86
C ILE A 278 -24.58 -1.20 -2.35
N ALA A 279 -23.32 -1.66 -2.44
CA ALA A 279 -22.16 -0.88 -2.01
C ALA A 279 -22.08 0.48 -2.72
N ILE A 280 -22.23 0.49 -4.05
CA ILE A 280 -22.20 1.73 -4.86
C ILE A 280 -23.37 2.65 -4.50
N SER A 281 -24.58 2.11 -4.32
CA SER A 281 -25.76 2.89 -3.92
C SER A 281 -25.54 3.56 -2.55
N LYS A 282 -25.04 2.81 -1.57
CA LYS A 282 -24.75 3.33 -0.22
C LYS A 282 -23.62 4.37 -0.26
N PHE A 283 -22.55 4.13 -1.01
CA PHE A 283 -21.47 5.10 -1.18
C PHE A 283 -22.00 6.43 -1.75
N LYS A 284 -22.81 6.41 -2.82
CA LYS A 284 -23.42 7.61 -3.40
C LYS A 284 -24.31 8.35 -2.40
N HIS A 285 -25.09 7.62 -1.61
CA HIS A 285 -25.94 8.19 -0.59
C HIS A 285 -25.14 8.90 0.52
N LEU A 286 -24.05 8.30 0.99
CA LEU A 286 -23.14 8.89 1.96
C LEU A 286 -22.50 10.17 1.42
N ARG A 287 -22.09 10.19 0.15
CA ARG A 287 -21.47 11.36 -0.50
C ARG A 287 -22.47 12.48 -0.81
N GLY A 288 -23.72 12.14 -1.08
CA GLY A 288 -24.80 13.13 -1.29
C GLY A 288 -25.19 13.90 -0.04
N LYS A 289 -24.90 13.37 1.17
CA LYS A 289 -25.17 14.03 2.46
C LYS A 289 -24.07 15.02 2.89
N THR A 290 -22.91 15.00 2.23
CA THR A 290 -21.72 15.82 2.58
C THR A 290 -21.58 17.09 1.72
N LYS A 291 -22.68 17.50 1.02
CA LYS A 291 -22.75 18.78 0.28
C LYS A 291 -23.48 19.85 1.07
#